data_48e23c4fac74741737325645be0dcce1
#
_entry.id   48e23c4fac74741737325645be0dcce1
#
_cell.length_a   1.000
_cell.length_b   1.000
_cell.length_c   1.000
_cell.angle_alpha   90.00
_cell.angle_beta   90.00
_cell.angle_gamma   90.00
#
_symmetry.space_group_name_H-M   'P 1'
#
loop_
_entity.id
_entity.type
_entity.pdbx_description
1 polymer ?
#
loop_
_entity_poly.entity_id
_entity_poly.type
_entity_poly.pdbx_seq_one_letter_code
_entity_poly.pdbx_strand_id
1 'polypeptide(L)'
;MIENSVLKSTRCLYHSAIYDFLQTKNTEILGELISSYHGSSLTTTNESWEEEIRILKSVLETWKDEDAHIIFEYAIPRLGKRIDVVLLLKGIVFCLEFKVGKSEALQNDVEQVLDYALDLKNFHLYSGNKPIAPILIPTKYNKKIANIQPSVYNDGIANPIIASETTLKTVIERILESMQCEFEHKQWGQNWIISPYVPTPT
;
A
#
# COMPACT_ATOMS: atom_id res chain seq x y z
N MET A 1 8.93 -4.27 31.96
CA MET A 1 7.72 -4.04 31.16
C MET A 1 7.57 -2.56 30.77
N ILE A 2 8.60 -1.92 30.22
CA ILE A 2 8.57 -0.48 29.84
C ILE A 2 9.27 -0.24 28.47
N GLU A 3 9.57 -1.29 27.69
CA GLU A 3 10.32 -1.11 26.41
C GLU A 3 9.51 -1.28 25.13
N ASN A 4 8.22 -1.62 25.19
CA ASN A 4 7.40 -1.83 23.97
C ASN A 4 6.58 -0.61 23.51
N SER A 5 6.70 0.55 24.15
CA SER A 5 5.91 1.75 23.78
C SER A 5 6.68 2.81 23.00
N VAL A 6 7.97 2.63 22.70
CA VAL A 6 8.82 3.68 22.11
C VAL A 6 9.15 3.45 20.62
N LEU A 7 8.82 2.30 20.05
CA LEU A 7 8.92 2.06 18.62
C LEU A 7 7.54 2.20 17.91
N LYS A 8 6.77 3.24 18.22
CA LYS A 8 5.79 3.73 17.24
C LYS A 8 6.60 4.12 16.01
N SER A 9 6.56 3.30 15.00
CA SER A 9 7.26 3.51 13.74
C SER A 9 6.96 4.92 13.24
N THR A 10 7.94 5.80 13.25
CA THR A 10 7.84 7.14 12.65
C THR A 10 7.62 7.09 11.14
N ARG A 11 7.52 5.89 10.56
CA ARG A 11 7.44 5.67 9.11
C ARG A 11 6.04 5.55 8.55
N CYS A 12 5.02 5.32 9.36
CA CYS A 12 3.63 5.27 8.91
C CYS A 12 2.71 5.92 9.93
N LEU A 13 1.51 6.33 9.50
CA LEU A 13 0.53 6.93 10.40
C LEU A 13 -0.39 5.88 11.05
N TYR A 14 -0.67 4.79 10.32
CA TYR A 14 -1.49 3.67 10.81
C TYR A 14 -1.00 2.36 10.19
N HIS A 15 -1.06 1.27 10.93
CA HIS A 15 -0.85 -0.07 10.40
C HIS A 15 -1.59 -1.13 11.23
N SER A 16 -2.01 -2.19 10.57
CA SER A 16 -2.74 -3.29 11.23
C SER A 16 -2.67 -4.57 10.41
N ALA A 17 -2.89 -5.73 11.04
CA ALA A 17 -3.30 -6.92 10.32
C ALA A 17 -4.64 -6.68 9.63
N ILE A 18 -4.88 -7.30 8.47
CA ILE A 18 -6.13 -7.08 7.72
C ILE A 18 -7.36 -7.46 8.55
N TYR A 19 -7.30 -8.55 9.29
CA TYR A 19 -8.39 -8.96 10.18
C TYR A 19 -8.78 -7.84 11.16
N ASP A 20 -7.80 -7.27 11.86
CA ASP A 20 -8.06 -6.20 12.84
C ASP A 20 -8.53 -4.92 12.15
N PHE A 21 -7.95 -4.56 11.00
CA PHE A 21 -8.40 -3.42 10.19
C PHE A 21 -9.88 -3.51 9.82
N LEU A 22 -10.34 -4.69 9.42
CA LEU A 22 -11.74 -4.91 9.03
C LEU A 22 -12.70 -4.81 10.24
N GLN A 23 -12.27 -5.25 11.44
CA GLN A 23 -13.08 -5.18 12.66
C GLN A 23 -13.08 -3.80 13.30
N THR A 24 -12.02 -3.00 13.14
CA THR A 24 -11.90 -1.66 13.73
C THR A 24 -12.87 -0.68 13.04
N LYS A 25 -13.53 0.18 13.79
CA LYS A 25 -14.44 1.19 13.22
C LYS A 25 -13.67 2.21 12.36
N ASN A 26 -14.29 2.66 11.27
CA ASN A 26 -13.68 3.67 10.39
C ASN A 26 -13.28 4.94 11.15
N THR A 27 -14.11 5.37 12.11
CA THR A 27 -13.84 6.55 12.95
C THR A 27 -12.63 6.38 13.86
N GLU A 28 -12.34 5.16 14.31
CA GLU A 28 -11.17 4.86 15.15
C GLU A 28 -9.89 4.89 14.30
N ILE A 29 -9.91 4.26 13.11
CA ILE A 29 -8.80 4.30 12.16
C ILE A 29 -8.50 5.75 11.75
N LEU A 30 -9.54 6.50 11.37
CA LEU A 30 -9.41 7.91 10.99
C LEU A 30 -8.83 8.75 12.15
N GLY A 31 -9.32 8.53 13.37
CA GLY A 31 -8.80 9.21 14.56
C GLY A 31 -7.31 8.96 14.79
N GLU A 32 -6.84 7.75 14.55
CA GLU A 32 -5.42 7.41 14.67
C GLU A 32 -4.57 8.08 13.57
N LEU A 33 -5.05 8.08 12.31
CA LEU A 33 -4.42 8.79 11.20
C LEU A 33 -4.28 10.29 11.49
N ILE A 34 -5.38 10.95 11.91
CA ILE A 34 -5.41 12.37 12.24
C ILE A 34 -4.44 12.69 13.40
N SER A 35 -4.45 11.88 14.46
CA SER A 35 -3.61 12.12 15.64
C SER A 35 -2.11 11.98 15.35
N SER A 36 -1.77 11.20 14.34
CA SER A 36 -0.39 10.93 13.90
C SER A 36 0.09 11.88 12.79
N TYR A 37 -0.82 12.68 12.20
CA TYR A 37 -0.52 13.58 11.09
C TYR A 37 -0.07 14.95 11.59
N HIS A 38 1.07 15.41 11.09
CA HIS A 38 1.66 16.71 11.43
C HIS A 38 1.70 17.70 10.24
N GLY A 39 0.89 17.45 9.20
CA GLY A 39 0.83 18.31 8.00
C GLY A 39 -0.17 19.47 8.13
N SER A 40 -0.13 20.39 7.17
CA SER A 40 -0.88 21.66 7.19
C SER A 40 -2.28 21.61 6.56
N SER A 41 -2.67 20.52 5.88
CA SER A 41 -3.96 20.45 5.13
C SER A 41 -4.82 19.27 5.60
N LEU A 42 -5.42 19.39 6.79
CA LEU A 42 -6.19 18.30 7.41
C LEU A 42 -7.51 17.98 6.70
N THR A 43 -8.25 18.98 6.20
CA THR A 43 -9.63 18.76 5.73
C THR A 43 -9.71 17.88 4.49
N THR A 44 -8.95 18.20 3.44
CA THR A 44 -8.91 17.41 2.19
C THR A 44 -8.28 16.05 2.39
N THR A 45 -7.31 15.94 3.29
CA THR A 45 -6.65 14.69 3.64
C THR A 45 -7.58 13.75 4.38
N ASN A 46 -8.41 14.26 5.31
CA ASN A 46 -9.39 13.45 6.04
C ASN A 46 -10.44 12.84 5.11
N GLU A 47 -10.98 13.62 4.17
CA GLU A 47 -11.94 13.13 3.17
C GLU A 47 -11.35 12.02 2.30
N SER A 48 -10.05 12.13 1.97
CA SER A 48 -9.35 11.09 1.22
C SER A 48 -9.22 9.82 2.03
N TRP A 49 -8.79 9.90 3.29
CA TRP A 49 -8.64 8.72 4.16
C TRP A 49 -9.98 8.02 4.43
N GLU A 50 -11.08 8.77 4.62
CA GLU A 50 -12.42 8.17 4.79
C GLU A 50 -12.79 7.31 3.59
N GLU A 51 -12.56 7.83 2.38
CA GLU A 51 -12.85 7.12 1.14
C GLU A 51 -11.93 5.91 0.93
N GLU A 52 -10.63 6.06 1.18
CA GLU A 52 -9.65 4.98 1.12
C GLU A 52 -10.00 3.83 2.07
N ILE A 53 -10.31 4.14 3.35
CA ILE A 53 -10.72 3.16 4.35
C ILE A 53 -11.99 2.43 3.89
N ARG A 54 -12.99 3.17 3.37
CA ARG A 54 -14.25 2.60 2.88
C ARG A 54 -14.02 1.62 1.73
N ILE A 55 -13.24 2.03 0.72
CA ILE A 55 -12.91 1.20 -0.45
C ILE A 55 -12.13 -0.04 -0.01
N LEU A 56 -11.07 0.14 0.79
CA LEU A 56 -10.20 -0.95 1.20
C LEU A 56 -10.92 -1.98 2.07
N LYS A 57 -11.81 -1.59 2.97
CA LYS A 57 -12.62 -2.55 3.73
C LYS A 57 -13.50 -3.40 2.82
N SER A 58 -14.16 -2.80 1.83
CA SER A 58 -14.97 -3.53 0.88
C SER A 58 -14.16 -4.53 0.05
N VAL A 59 -12.97 -4.12 -0.39
CA VAL A 59 -12.09 -4.93 -1.25
C VAL A 59 -11.44 -6.06 -0.45
N LEU A 60 -10.93 -5.77 0.75
CA LEU A 60 -10.09 -6.69 1.52
C LEU A 60 -10.85 -7.75 2.32
N GLU A 61 -12.18 -7.65 2.43
CA GLU A 61 -13.01 -8.67 3.08
C GLU A 61 -12.76 -10.08 2.52
N THR A 62 -12.38 -10.17 1.23
CA THR A 62 -12.05 -11.43 0.56
C THR A 62 -10.84 -12.13 1.17
N TRP A 63 -9.91 -11.38 1.75
CA TRP A 63 -8.65 -11.89 2.33
C TRP A 63 -8.56 -11.73 3.84
N LYS A 64 -9.70 -11.64 4.53
CA LYS A 64 -9.77 -11.42 5.98
C LYS A 64 -9.05 -12.48 6.83
N ASP A 65 -9.03 -13.72 6.35
CA ASP A 65 -8.41 -14.85 7.03
C ASP A 65 -6.95 -15.10 6.61
N GLU A 66 -6.40 -14.25 5.74
CA GLU A 66 -5.01 -14.33 5.29
C GLU A 66 -4.07 -13.60 6.27
N ASP A 67 -2.84 -14.10 6.38
CA ASP A 67 -1.76 -13.37 7.08
C ASP A 67 -1.30 -12.19 6.21
N ALA A 68 -2.03 -11.08 6.33
CA ALA A 68 -1.84 -9.90 5.51
C ALA A 68 -1.88 -8.63 6.38
N HIS A 69 -1.18 -7.59 5.94
CA HIS A 69 -1.06 -6.32 6.65
C HIS A 69 -1.38 -5.14 5.75
N ILE A 70 -1.99 -4.12 6.33
CA ILE A 70 -2.25 -2.83 5.71
C ILE A 70 -1.50 -1.73 6.47
N ILE A 71 -0.94 -0.80 5.73
CA ILE A 71 -0.10 0.29 6.26
C ILE A 71 -0.49 1.56 5.52
N PHE A 72 -0.93 2.58 6.24
CA PHE A 72 -1.30 3.89 5.68
C PHE A 72 -0.17 4.90 5.85
N GLU A 73 -0.01 5.75 4.84
CA GLU A 73 0.91 6.89 4.86
C GLU A 73 2.35 6.47 5.16
N TYR A 74 2.83 5.48 4.42
CA TYR A 74 4.18 4.97 4.61
C TYR A 74 5.23 5.93 4.04
N ALA A 75 6.07 6.49 4.91
CA ALA A 75 7.10 7.44 4.53
C ALA A 75 8.26 6.78 3.77
N ILE A 76 8.59 7.32 2.62
CA ILE A 76 9.79 6.99 1.85
C ILE A 76 10.87 8.04 2.15
N PRO A 77 11.89 7.70 2.96
CA PRO A 77 12.84 8.69 3.46
C PRO A 77 13.59 9.44 2.37
N ARG A 78 13.91 8.76 1.26
CA ARG A 78 14.71 9.32 0.17
C ARG A 78 13.93 10.28 -0.71
N LEU A 79 12.65 10.04 -0.88
CA LEU A 79 11.78 10.87 -1.74
C LEU A 79 11.12 12.02 -0.96
N GLY A 80 11.14 11.96 0.38
CA GLY A 80 10.40 12.91 1.21
C GLY A 80 8.89 12.85 0.97
N LYS A 81 8.39 11.72 0.46
CA LYS A 81 6.99 11.45 0.12
C LYS A 81 6.46 10.30 0.97
N ARG A 82 5.16 10.06 0.88
CA ARG A 82 4.48 8.92 1.50
C ARG A 82 3.74 8.13 0.44
N ILE A 83 3.68 6.83 0.62
CA ILE A 83 2.77 5.95 -0.12
C ILE A 83 1.45 5.99 0.63
N ASP A 84 0.34 6.28 -0.03
CA ASP A 84 -0.97 6.35 0.61
C ASP A 84 -1.27 5.05 1.35
N VAL A 85 -1.15 3.90 0.67
CA VAL A 85 -1.33 2.60 1.30
C VAL A 85 -0.33 1.57 0.78
N VAL A 86 0.30 0.85 1.70
CA VAL A 86 1.02 -0.40 1.39
C VAL A 86 0.19 -1.58 1.89
N LEU A 87 -0.10 -2.52 0.99
CA LEU A 87 -0.76 -3.77 1.32
C LEU A 87 0.26 -4.91 1.16
N LEU A 88 0.45 -5.66 2.22
CA LEU A 88 1.29 -6.86 2.24
C LEU A 88 0.37 -8.08 2.20
N LEU A 89 0.33 -8.79 1.06
CA LEU A 89 -0.58 -9.91 0.86
C LEU A 89 0.11 -11.02 0.06
N LYS A 90 0.10 -12.24 0.61
CA LYS A 90 0.66 -13.45 -0.03
C LYS A 90 2.07 -13.26 -0.60
N GLY A 91 2.94 -12.58 0.17
CA GLY A 91 4.33 -12.33 -0.20
C GLY A 91 4.56 -11.21 -1.23
N ILE A 92 3.52 -10.56 -1.70
CA ILE A 92 3.58 -9.44 -2.63
C ILE A 92 3.40 -8.12 -1.86
N VAL A 93 4.21 -7.12 -2.20
CA VAL A 93 4.09 -5.74 -1.71
C VAL A 93 3.29 -4.94 -2.73
N PHE A 94 2.09 -4.52 -2.38
CA PHE A 94 1.29 -3.64 -3.21
C PHE A 94 1.51 -2.19 -2.77
N CYS A 95 1.93 -1.32 -3.69
CA CYS A 95 1.98 0.12 -3.50
C CYS A 95 0.71 0.72 -4.10
N LEU A 96 -0.19 1.20 -3.25
CA LEU A 96 -1.48 1.76 -3.67
C LEU A 96 -1.42 3.28 -3.54
N GLU A 97 -1.65 3.98 -4.65
CA GLU A 97 -1.75 5.44 -4.71
C GLU A 97 -3.16 5.84 -5.10
N PHE A 98 -3.86 6.52 -4.23
CA PHE A 98 -5.24 6.95 -4.43
C PHE A 98 -5.30 8.37 -5.01
N LYS A 99 -6.20 8.56 -5.95
CA LYS A 99 -6.58 9.89 -6.45
C LYS A 99 -8.09 10.05 -6.27
N VAL A 100 -8.48 10.37 -5.04
CA VAL A 100 -9.89 10.44 -4.63
C VAL A 100 -10.63 11.48 -5.47
N GLY A 101 -11.80 11.10 -5.99
CA GLY A 101 -12.64 11.92 -6.83
C GLY A 101 -12.15 12.13 -8.27
N LYS A 102 -10.98 11.61 -8.66
CA LYS A 102 -10.45 11.73 -10.02
C LYS A 102 -10.97 10.61 -10.93
N SER A 103 -11.23 10.96 -12.19
CA SER A 103 -11.69 10.05 -13.25
C SER A 103 -10.60 9.72 -14.27
N GLU A 104 -9.43 10.32 -14.14
CA GLU A 104 -8.32 10.16 -15.07
C GLU A 104 -7.05 9.73 -14.33
N ALA A 105 -6.24 8.93 -15.01
CA ALA A 105 -4.90 8.58 -14.57
C ALA A 105 -3.91 9.48 -15.34
N LEU A 106 -3.27 10.39 -14.65
CA LEU A 106 -2.26 11.25 -15.24
C LEU A 106 -0.90 10.53 -15.28
N GLN A 107 -0.09 10.83 -16.28
CA GLN A 107 1.22 10.22 -16.44
C GLN A 107 2.12 10.42 -15.20
N ASN A 108 2.11 11.62 -14.64
CA ASN A 108 2.88 11.92 -13.41
C ASN A 108 2.45 11.07 -12.20
N ASP A 109 1.15 10.73 -12.10
CA ASP A 109 0.65 9.88 -11.01
C ASP A 109 1.10 8.42 -11.22
N VAL A 110 1.14 7.96 -12.48
CA VAL A 110 1.66 6.64 -12.85
C VAL A 110 3.16 6.54 -12.55
N GLU A 111 3.92 7.56 -12.89
CA GLU A 111 5.36 7.64 -12.58
C GLU A 111 5.60 7.70 -11.08
N GLN A 112 4.77 8.44 -10.33
CA GLN A 112 4.86 8.52 -8.88
C GLN A 112 4.75 7.16 -8.20
N VAL A 113 3.74 6.36 -8.56
CA VAL A 113 3.56 5.05 -7.93
C VAL A 113 4.64 4.04 -8.35
N LEU A 114 5.19 4.18 -9.55
CA LEU A 114 6.36 3.40 -10.00
C LEU A 114 7.61 3.77 -9.19
N ASP A 115 7.87 5.05 -8.98
CA ASP A 115 9.02 5.54 -8.19
C ASP A 115 8.97 4.97 -6.77
N TYR A 116 7.79 4.85 -6.16
CA TYR A 116 7.62 4.21 -4.86
C TYR A 116 8.03 2.73 -4.87
N ALA A 117 7.59 1.99 -5.88
CA ALA A 117 7.95 0.59 -6.03
C ALA A 117 9.46 0.40 -6.23
N LEU A 118 10.07 1.25 -7.06
CA LEU A 118 11.51 1.27 -7.32
C LEU A 118 12.31 1.61 -6.05
N ASP A 119 11.87 2.59 -5.26
CA ASP A 119 12.53 2.97 -4.00
C ASP A 119 12.45 1.81 -2.98
N LEU A 120 11.28 1.22 -2.78
CA LEU A 120 11.13 0.06 -1.91
C LEU A 120 12.01 -1.11 -2.37
N LYS A 121 12.06 -1.37 -3.68
CA LYS A 121 12.85 -2.47 -4.25
C LYS A 121 14.34 -2.31 -4.00
N ASN A 122 14.84 -1.10 -4.17
CA ASN A 122 16.28 -0.84 -4.12
C ASN A 122 16.82 -0.54 -2.72
N PHE A 123 15.97 -0.02 -1.81
CA PHE A 123 16.44 0.52 -0.55
C PHE A 123 15.76 -0.07 0.68
N HIS A 124 14.57 -0.65 0.57
CA HIS A 124 13.88 -1.26 1.70
C HIS A 124 14.26 -2.74 1.79
N LEU A 125 15.01 -3.12 2.83
CA LEU A 125 15.66 -4.43 2.94
C LEU A 125 14.68 -5.61 2.75
N TYR A 126 13.51 -5.57 3.41
CA TYR A 126 12.52 -6.65 3.32
C TYR A 126 11.69 -6.65 2.02
N SER A 127 11.81 -5.60 1.20
CA SER A 127 11.17 -5.55 -0.13
C SER A 127 12.12 -5.96 -1.26
N GLY A 128 13.43 -5.96 -1.03
CA GLY A 128 14.45 -6.19 -2.07
C GLY A 128 14.30 -7.49 -2.85
N ASN A 129 13.87 -8.56 -2.20
CA ASN A 129 13.64 -9.87 -2.82
C ASN A 129 12.15 -10.22 -3.02
N LYS A 130 11.24 -9.29 -2.78
CA LYS A 130 9.80 -9.52 -2.92
C LYS A 130 9.26 -8.97 -4.23
N PRO A 131 8.23 -9.59 -4.82
CA PRO A 131 7.46 -8.96 -5.89
C PRO A 131 6.79 -7.68 -5.38
N ILE A 132 6.79 -6.64 -6.23
CA ILE A 132 6.16 -5.36 -5.90
C ILE A 132 5.19 -4.97 -7.01
N ALA A 133 3.97 -4.59 -6.64
CA ALA A 133 2.90 -4.23 -7.56
C ALA A 133 2.44 -2.78 -7.31
N PRO A 134 2.87 -1.80 -8.13
CA PRO A 134 2.38 -0.44 -8.08
C PRO A 134 0.99 -0.34 -8.72
N ILE A 135 0.02 0.23 -7.98
CA ILE A 135 -1.36 0.43 -8.44
C ILE A 135 -1.78 1.88 -8.21
N LEU A 136 -2.19 2.54 -9.29
CA LEU A 136 -2.80 3.88 -9.25
C LEU A 136 -4.33 3.74 -9.23
N ILE A 137 -5.00 4.43 -8.31
CA ILE A 137 -6.44 4.30 -8.05
C ILE A 137 -7.14 5.66 -8.15
N PRO A 138 -7.43 6.18 -9.36
CA PRO A 138 -8.38 7.26 -9.50
C PRO A 138 -9.78 6.70 -9.22
N THR A 139 -10.41 7.11 -8.11
CA THR A 139 -11.59 6.41 -7.57
C THR A 139 -12.80 6.44 -8.50
N LYS A 140 -12.91 7.47 -9.38
CA LYS A 140 -13.95 7.60 -10.41
C LYS A 140 -13.52 7.16 -11.82
N TYR A 141 -12.41 6.42 -11.93
CA TYR A 141 -11.96 5.90 -13.21
C TYR A 141 -12.95 4.89 -13.77
N ASN A 142 -13.44 5.11 -14.98
CA ASN A 142 -14.51 4.32 -15.59
C ASN A 142 -14.12 3.62 -16.91
N LYS A 143 -12.86 3.74 -17.32
CA LYS A 143 -12.40 3.03 -18.52
C LYS A 143 -12.34 1.54 -18.21
N LYS A 144 -12.81 0.73 -19.17
CA LYS A 144 -12.69 -0.73 -19.07
C LYS A 144 -11.21 -1.09 -18.94
N ILE A 145 -10.89 -1.83 -17.91
CA ILE A 145 -9.54 -2.39 -17.75
C ILE A 145 -9.44 -3.52 -18.78
N ALA A 146 -8.81 -3.21 -19.91
CA ALA A 146 -8.53 -4.22 -20.92
C ALA A 146 -7.53 -5.21 -20.33
N ASN A 147 -7.82 -6.51 -20.47
CA ASN A 147 -6.96 -7.65 -20.15
C ASN A 147 -5.78 -7.34 -19.22
N ILE A 148 -6.04 -7.34 -17.91
CA ILE A 148 -4.97 -7.15 -16.90
C ILE A 148 -4.10 -8.40 -16.98
N GLN A 149 -3.04 -8.34 -17.76
CA GLN A 149 -1.91 -9.24 -17.62
C GLN A 149 -0.78 -8.41 -17.03
N PRO A 150 -0.49 -8.56 -15.72
CA PRO A 150 0.62 -7.85 -15.13
C PRO A 150 1.90 -8.28 -15.85
N SER A 151 2.50 -7.34 -16.58
CA SER A 151 3.85 -7.53 -17.09
C SER A 151 4.80 -7.27 -15.93
N VAL A 152 5.67 -8.21 -15.65
CA VAL A 152 6.62 -8.12 -14.54
C VAL A 152 8.01 -7.93 -15.11
N TYR A 153 8.72 -6.92 -14.64
CA TYR A 153 10.13 -6.73 -14.98
C TYR A 153 11.01 -7.82 -14.34
N ASN A 154 12.21 -8.00 -14.86
CA ASN A 154 13.14 -9.03 -14.38
C ASN A 154 13.53 -8.87 -12.90
N ASP A 155 13.35 -7.70 -12.34
CA ASP A 155 13.57 -7.41 -10.92
C ASP A 155 12.37 -7.74 -10.02
N GLY A 156 11.26 -8.19 -10.60
CA GLY A 156 10.03 -8.55 -9.87
C GLY A 156 9.11 -7.37 -9.58
N ILE A 157 9.29 -6.22 -10.22
CA ILE A 157 8.33 -5.11 -10.17
C ILE A 157 7.31 -5.28 -11.30
N ALA A 158 6.03 -5.19 -11.01
CA ALA A 158 5.00 -5.14 -12.04
C ALA A 158 4.96 -3.76 -12.72
N ASN A 159 4.57 -3.72 -13.99
CA ASN A 159 4.19 -2.45 -14.61
C ASN A 159 3.07 -1.78 -13.79
N PRO A 160 3.07 -0.45 -13.64
CA PRO A 160 1.98 0.24 -12.97
C PRO A 160 0.62 -0.10 -13.57
N ILE A 161 -0.31 -0.46 -12.71
CA ILE A 161 -1.67 -0.84 -13.10
C ILE A 161 -2.62 0.25 -12.63
N ILE A 162 -3.58 0.64 -13.48
CA ILE A 162 -4.62 1.58 -13.12
C ILE A 162 -5.85 0.77 -12.71
N ALA A 163 -6.35 1.04 -11.50
CA ALA A 163 -7.59 0.47 -10.99
C ALA A 163 -8.60 1.58 -10.67
N SER A 164 -9.84 1.22 -10.47
CA SER A 164 -10.87 2.06 -9.86
C SER A 164 -11.39 1.40 -8.58
N GLU A 165 -12.23 2.09 -7.84
CA GLU A 165 -12.95 1.48 -6.72
C GLU A 165 -13.57 0.13 -7.09
N THR A 166 -14.22 0.04 -8.25
CA THR A 166 -14.96 -1.15 -8.68
C THR A 166 -14.08 -2.27 -9.24
N THR A 167 -12.84 -1.97 -9.61
CA THR A 167 -11.94 -2.93 -10.28
C THR A 167 -10.75 -3.33 -9.43
N LEU A 168 -10.49 -2.63 -8.32
CA LEU A 168 -9.32 -2.86 -7.46
C LEU A 168 -9.23 -4.31 -6.98
N LYS A 169 -10.35 -4.90 -6.55
CA LYS A 169 -10.38 -6.32 -6.14
C LYS A 169 -9.89 -7.23 -7.26
N THR A 170 -10.44 -7.09 -8.46
CA THR A 170 -10.07 -7.92 -9.62
C THR A 170 -8.61 -7.71 -10.02
N VAL A 171 -8.10 -6.48 -9.91
CA VAL A 171 -6.68 -6.16 -10.15
C VAL A 171 -5.79 -6.92 -9.18
N ILE A 172 -6.09 -6.88 -7.88
CA ILE A 172 -5.32 -7.61 -6.85
C ILE A 172 -5.37 -9.11 -7.12
N GLU A 173 -6.56 -9.69 -7.41
CA GLU A 173 -6.71 -11.12 -7.74
C GLU A 173 -5.80 -11.52 -8.91
N ARG A 174 -5.79 -10.74 -9.99
CA ARG A 174 -4.96 -11.01 -11.18
C ARG A 174 -3.46 -10.92 -10.89
N ILE A 175 -3.05 -9.97 -10.06
CA ILE A 175 -1.66 -9.88 -9.63
C ILE A 175 -1.28 -11.10 -8.80
N LEU A 176 -2.10 -11.52 -7.86
CA LEU A 176 -1.87 -12.71 -7.05
C LEU A 176 -1.78 -14.00 -7.90
N GLU A 177 -2.55 -14.10 -8.97
CA GLU A 177 -2.49 -15.21 -9.93
C GLU A 177 -1.19 -15.22 -10.75
N SER A 178 -0.67 -14.05 -11.12
CA SER A 178 0.46 -13.90 -12.03
C SER A 178 1.82 -13.80 -11.36
N MET A 179 1.87 -13.30 -10.13
CA MET A 179 3.10 -13.03 -9.38
C MET A 179 3.25 -13.97 -8.17
N GLN A 180 3.05 -15.27 -8.37
CA GLN A 180 3.21 -16.25 -7.29
C GLN A 180 4.62 -16.20 -6.71
N CYS A 181 4.75 -16.14 -5.38
CA CYS A 181 6.02 -16.28 -4.71
C CYS A 181 5.90 -17.24 -3.51
N GLU A 182 6.99 -17.95 -3.22
CA GLU A 182 7.10 -18.70 -1.96
C GLU A 182 7.10 -17.71 -0.79
N PHE A 183 6.26 -17.97 0.20
CA PHE A 183 6.05 -17.06 1.31
C PHE A 183 6.09 -17.79 2.66
N GLU A 184 6.98 -17.35 3.54
CA GLU A 184 7.00 -17.76 4.94
C GLU A 184 6.11 -16.82 5.78
N HIS A 185 5.03 -17.37 6.33
CA HIS A 185 3.92 -16.64 6.93
C HIS A 185 4.18 -15.95 8.27
N LYS A 186 5.33 -16.14 8.94
CA LYS A 186 5.49 -15.67 10.33
C LYS A 186 5.97 -14.22 10.43
N GLN A 187 5.09 -13.33 10.93
CA GLN A 187 5.41 -11.94 11.33
C GLN A 187 5.92 -11.02 10.20
N TRP A 188 5.60 -11.33 8.95
CA TRP A 188 6.08 -10.54 7.82
C TRP A 188 5.70 -9.07 7.92
N GLY A 189 4.43 -8.75 8.23
CA GLY A 189 3.96 -7.37 8.32
C GLY A 189 4.72 -6.53 9.33
N GLN A 190 4.92 -7.04 10.54
CA GLN A 190 5.67 -6.32 11.59
C GLN A 190 7.14 -6.15 11.19
N ASN A 191 7.79 -7.20 10.71
CA ASN A 191 9.18 -7.16 10.27
C ASN A 191 9.37 -6.20 9.09
N TRP A 192 8.40 -6.15 8.18
CA TRP A 192 8.44 -5.24 7.04
C TRP A 192 8.40 -3.77 7.47
N ILE A 193 7.51 -3.40 8.39
CA ILE A 193 7.36 -2.02 8.87
C ILE A 193 8.63 -1.48 9.53
N ILE A 194 9.31 -2.31 10.32
CA ILE A 194 10.54 -1.91 11.03
C ILE A 194 11.82 -2.13 10.21
N SER A 195 11.69 -2.65 8.99
CA SER A 195 12.82 -2.95 8.11
C SER A 195 13.67 -1.71 7.82
N PRO A 196 15.00 -1.84 7.87
CA PRO A 196 15.88 -0.71 7.58
C PRO A 196 15.83 -0.34 6.08
N TYR A 197 16.02 0.96 5.82
CA TYR A 197 16.45 1.44 4.52
C TYR A 197 17.97 1.34 4.43
N VAL A 198 18.46 0.65 3.41
CA VAL A 198 19.91 0.43 3.20
C VAL A 198 20.34 1.27 2.01
N PRO A 199 21.44 2.03 2.13
CA PRO A 199 22.01 2.68 0.96
C PRO A 199 22.50 1.61 -0.03
N THR A 200 22.35 1.88 -1.33
CA THR A 200 22.96 1.03 -2.37
C THR A 200 24.45 0.90 -2.09
N PRO A 201 25.03 -0.29 -2.17
CA PRO A 201 26.50 -0.43 -2.16
C PRO A 201 27.07 0.41 -3.31
N THR A 202 27.94 1.35 -2.98
CA THR A 202 28.73 2.08 -3.96
C THR A 202 29.77 1.18 -4.61
#